data_5700a3e8e19f2a5585cfa4f6edd2c931
#
_entry.id   5700a3e8e19f2a5585cfa4f6edd2c931
#
_cell.length_a   1.000
_cell.length_b   1.000
_cell.length_c   1.000
_cell.angle_alpha   90.00
_cell.angle_beta   90.00
_cell.angle_gamma   90.00
#
_symmetry.space_group_name_H-M   'P 1'
#
loop_
_entity.id
_entity.type
_entity.pdbx_description
1 polymer ?
#
loop_
_entity_poly.entity_id
_entity_poly.type
_entity_poly.pdbx_seq_one_letter_code
_entity_poly.pdbx_strand_id
1 'polypeptide(L)'
;MSGADESLLKFPTELPIKVFGRNDAEFRAAVVEIIERHYGDAYTITEVASKQAAYVSLTITVRAESRAQVDAVYRDFVASERVLMAL
;
A
#
# COMPACT_ATOMS: atom_id res chain seq x y z
N MET A 1 -23.71 -10.77 -5.01
CA MET A 1 -22.97 -11.97 -4.87
C MET A 1 -21.51 -11.73 -4.48
N SER A 2 -21.18 -12.08 -3.29
CA SER A 2 -19.88 -11.76 -2.75
C SER A 2 -18.75 -12.50 -3.46
N GLY A 3 -19.03 -13.64 -4.04
CA GLY A 3 -17.99 -14.39 -4.71
C GLY A 3 -17.42 -13.71 -5.93
N ALA A 4 -18.12 -12.70 -6.46
CA ALA A 4 -17.63 -11.98 -7.63
C ALA A 4 -16.32 -11.27 -7.32
N ASP A 5 -16.22 -10.65 -6.16
CA ASP A 5 -14.99 -9.93 -5.80
C ASP A 5 -13.82 -10.88 -5.64
N GLU A 6 -14.06 -12.03 -5.04
CA GLU A 6 -13.01 -13.00 -4.83
C GLU A 6 -12.54 -13.60 -6.13
N SER A 7 -13.43 -13.72 -7.11
CA SER A 7 -13.06 -14.30 -8.39
C SER A 7 -12.20 -13.34 -9.21
N LEU A 8 -12.23 -12.04 -8.91
CA LEU A 8 -11.42 -11.07 -9.62
C LEU A 8 -9.97 -11.06 -9.16
N LEU A 9 -9.72 -11.48 -7.92
CA LEU A 9 -8.36 -11.54 -7.38
C LEU A 9 -7.99 -13.00 -7.19
N LYS A 10 -7.06 -13.45 -7.98
CA LYS A 10 -6.54 -14.81 -7.87
C LYS A 10 -5.14 -14.75 -7.33
N PHE A 11 -4.92 -15.36 -6.18
CA PHE A 11 -3.63 -15.31 -5.51
C PHE A 11 -2.78 -16.52 -5.89
N PRO A 12 -1.47 -16.35 -5.97
CA PRO A 12 -0.76 -15.07 -5.77
C PRO A 12 -0.93 -14.15 -6.98
N THR A 13 -0.84 -12.85 -6.74
CA THR A 13 -0.98 -11.88 -7.83
C THR A 13 -0.20 -10.61 -7.49
N GLU A 14 0.22 -9.90 -8.52
CA GLU A 14 0.78 -8.57 -8.31
C GLU A 14 -0.34 -7.61 -8.00
N LEU A 15 -0.11 -6.77 -7.00
CA LEU A 15 -1.14 -5.85 -6.53
C LEU A 15 -0.52 -4.49 -6.29
N PRO A 16 -1.00 -3.44 -6.98
CA PRO A 16 -0.56 -2.09 -6.65
C PRO A 16 -1.39 -1.54 -5.50
N ILE A 17 -0.71 -0.99 -4.51
CA ILE A 17 -1.34 -0.36 -3.35
C ILE A 17 -0.95 1.10 -3.38
N LYS A 18 -1.93 1.98 -3.41
CA LYS A 18 -1.68 3.41 -3.50
C LYS A 18 -1.93 4.04 -2.14
N VAL A 19 -0.93 4.75 -1.63
CA VAL A 19 -0.98 5.33 -0.30
C VAL A 19 -0.64 6.81 -0.40
N PHE A 20 -1.42 7.65 0.25
CA PHE A 20 -1.27 9.11 0.21
C PHE A 20 -0.85 9.64 1.57
N GLY A 21 0.06 10.59 1.57
CA GLY A 21 0.50 11.23 2.80
C GLY A 21 1.24 12.51 2.51
N ARG A 22 1.77 13.13 3.56
CA ARG A 22 2.56 14.32 3.40
C ARG A 22 3.89 13.96 2.76
N ASN A 23 4.41 14.89 1.98
CA ASN A 23 5.64 14.66 1.22
C ASN A 23 6.84 14.87 2.14
N ASP A 24 7.09 13.92 3.02
CA ASP A 24 8.20 13.99 3.95
C ASP A 24 8.79 12.60 4.18
N ALA A 25 9.96 12.59 4.83
CA ALA A 25 10.68 11.35 5.05
C ALA A 25 9.96 10.44 6.04
N GLU A 26 9.22 11.01 6.97
CA GLU A 26 8.52 10.23 7.97
C GLU A 26 7.39 9.41 7.37
N PHE A 27 6.66 10.01 6.43
CA PHE A 27 5.63 9.28 5.72
C PHE A 27 6.23 8.12 4.93
N ARG A 28 7.30 8.39 4.18
CA ARG A 28 7.93 7.35 3.38
C ARG A 28 8.45 6.22 4.25
N ALA A 29 9.07 6.56 5.38
CA ALA A 29 9.59 5.54 6.28
C ALA A 29 8.48 4.68 6.86
N ALA A 30 7.34 5.30 7.21
CA ALA A 30 6.21 4.56 7.76
C ALA A 30 5.65 3.57 6.73
N VAL A 31 5.54 4.01 5.48
CA VAL A 31 5.02 3.14 4.42
C VAL A 31 5.96 1.97 4.18
N VAL A 32 7.26 2.24 4.10
CA VAL A 32 8.24 1.18 3.87
C VAL A 32 8.22 0.18 5.02
N GLU A 33 8.14 0.66 6.25
CA GLU A 33 8.11 -0.23 7.41
C GLU A 33 6.91 -1.18 7.33
N ILE A 34 5.73 -0.64 7.00
CA ILE A 34 4.54 -1.46 6.92
C ILE A 34 4.66 -2.49 5.79
N ILE A 35 5.12 -2.05 4.63
CA ILE A 35 5.25 -2.96 3.49
C ILE A 35 6.26 -4.06 3.79
N GLU A 36 7.40 -3.71 4.36
CA GLU A 36 8.43 -4.72 4.62
C GLU A 36 8.03 -5.68 5.72
N ARG A 37 7.15 -5.26 6.63
CA ARG A 37 6.63 -6.15 7.64
C ARG A 37 5.84 -7.30 7.04
N HIS A 38 5.17 -7.04 5.92
CA HIS A 38 4.28 -8.03 5.29
C HIS A 38 4.90 -8.70 4.07
N TYR A 39 5.79 -8.01 3.37
CA TYR A 39 6.27 -8.48 2.06
C TYR A 39 7.80 -8.53 1.97
N GLY A 40 8.52 -8.17 3.03
CA GLY A 40 9.96 -8.12 2.97
C GLY A 40 10.43 -7.07 1.98
N ASP A 41 11.43 -7.41 1.17
CA ASP A 41 11.98 -6.46 0.21
C ASP A 41 11.48 -6.70 -1.22
N ALA A 42 10.49 -7.57 -1.39
CA ALA A 42 9.98 -7.93 -2.71
C ALA A 42 8.86 -6.97 -3.14
N TYR A 43 9.21 -5.71 -3.36
CA TYR A 43 8.25 -4.71 -3.78
C TYR A 43 8.94 -3.64 -4.62
N THR A 44 8.13 -2.87 -5.34
CA THR A 44 8.61 -1.68 -6.03
C THR A 44 7.72 -0.51 -5.62
N ILE A 45 8.31 0.69 -5.60
CA ILE A 45 7.58 1.91 -5.25
C ILE A 45 7.79 2.95 -6.33
N THR A 46 6.70 3.57 -6.77
CA THR A 46 6.76 4.77 -7.58
C THR A 46 6.03 5.86 -6.83
N GLU A 47 6.47 7.12 -7.02
CA GLU A 47 5.82 8.21 -6.30
C GLU A 47 5.48 9.35 -7.23
N VAL A 48 4.38 10.03 -6.91
CA VAL A 48 3.93 11.20 -7.65
C VAL A 48 3.62 12.28 -6.62
N ALA A 49 4.34 13.40 -6.72
CA ALA A 49 4.10 14.53 -5.82
C ALA A 49 2.88 15.31 -6.30
N SER A 50 2.17 15.92 -5.34
CA SER A 50 1.08 16.81 -5.66
C SER A 50 1.62 18.06 -6.33
N LYS A 51 0.69 18.87 -6.87
CA LYS A 51 1.02 20.03 -7.65
C LYS A 51 1.98 20.97 -6.92
N GLN A 52 1.82 21.12 -5.61
CA GLN A 52 2.67 22.00 -4.81
C GLN A 52 3.66 21.22 -3.97
N ALA A 53 3.79 19.94 -4.24
CA ALA A 53 4.73 19.06 -3.55
C ALA A 53 4.50 18.96 -2.04
N ALA A 54 3.31 19.36 -1.56
CA ALA A 54 2.98 19.23 -0.15
C ALA A 54 2.59 17.81 0.22
N TYR A 55 2.05 17.07 -0.73
CA TYR A 55 1.58 15.70 -0.54
C TYR A 55 2.17 14.81 -1.61
N VAL A 56 2.18 13.52 -1.35
CA VAL A 56 2.73 12.56 -2.29
C VAL A 56 1.87 11.31 -2.26
N SER A 57 1.74 10.67 -3.41
CA SER A 57 1.14 9.34 -3.48
C SER A 57 2.25 8.35 -3.80
N LEU A 58 2.27 7.26 -3.06
CA LEU A 58 3.20 6.16 -3.30
C LEU A 58 2.38 4.98 -3.80
N THR A 59 2.79 4.45 -4.94
CA THR A 59 2.20 3.21 -5.45
C THR A 59 3.19 2.10 -5.21
N ILE A 60 2.83 1.18 -4.34
CA ILE A 60 3.68 0.07 -3.98
C ILE A 60 3.10 -1.17 -4.65
N THR A 61 3.89 -1.78 -5.54
CA THR A 61 3.48 -3.01 -6.19
C THR A 61 4.11 -4.16 -5.44
N VAL A 62 3.26 -5.06 -4.95
CA VAL A 62 3.69 -6.20 -4.16
C VAL A 62 3.15 -7.47 -4.79
N ARG A 63 3.75 -8.61 -4.44
CA ARG A 63 3.19 -9.90 -4.81
C ARG A 63 2.34 -10.39 -3.66
N ALA A 64 1.05 -10.21 -3.79
CA ALA A 64 0.11 -10.59 -2.74
C ALA A 64 -0.13 -12.10 -2.79
N GLU A 65 0.00 -12.75 -1.63
CA GLU A 65 -0.11 -14.19 -1.53
C GLU A 65 -1.51 -14.65 -1.16
N SER A 66 -2.26 -13.81 -0.43
CA SER A 66 -3.58 -14.20 0.02
C SER A 66 -4.38 -12.95 0.35
N ARG A 67 -5.70 -13.14 0.42
CA ARG A 67 -6.59 -12.04 0.83
C ARG A 67 -6.30 -11.60 2.24
N ALA A 68 -6.01 -12.55 3.12
CA ALA A 68 -5.71 -12.21 4.52
C ALA A 68 -4.49 -11.31 4.62
N GLN A 69 -3.48 -11.56 3.79
CA GLN A 69 -2.29 -10.73 3.79
C GLN A 69 -2.61 -9.31 3.33
N VAL A 70 -3.42 -9.19 2.28
CA VAL A 70 -3.81 -7.88 1.75
C VAL A 70 -4.61 -7.12 2.81
N ASP A 71 -5.56 -7.78 3.45
CA ASP A 71 -6.36 -7.12 4.48
C ASP A 71 -5.50 -6.65 5.64
N ALA A 72 -4.49 -7.42 6.00
CA ALA A 72 -3.60 -7.06 7.11
C ALA A 72 -2.78 -5.82 6.79
N VAL A 73 -2.27 -5.71 5.57
CA VAL A 73 -1.45 -4.55 5.21
C VAL A 73 -2.32 -3.29 5.14
N TYR A 74 -3.54 -3.40 4.61
CA TYR A 74 -4.43 -2.25 4.58
C TYR A 74 -4.82 -1.81 5.98
N ARG A 75 -5.01 -2.76 6.89
CA ARG A 75 -5.33 -2.44 8.28
C ARG A 75 -4.20 -1.64 8.92
N ASP A 76 -2.96 -2.03 8.64
CA ASP A 76 -1.81 -1.29 9.16
C ASP A 76 -1.73 0.12 8.58
N PHE A 77 -2.02 0.28 7.29
CA PHE A 77 -2.02 1.61 6.70
C PHE A 77 -3.10 2.49 7.32
N VAL A 78 -4.30 1.96 7.51
CA VAL A 78 -5.39 2.74 8.10
C VAL A 78 -5.06 3.15 9.53
N ALA A 79 -4.33 2.30 10.25
CA ALA A 79 -3.96 2.59 11.63
C ALA A 79 -2.80 3.57 11.75
N SER A 80 -2.09 3.85 10.68
CA SER A 80 -0.92 4.72 10.73
C SER A 80 -1.33 6.18 10.71
N GLU A 81 -0.78 6.96 11.64
CA GLU A 81 -1.05 8.39 11.69
C GLU A 81 -0.46 9.15 10.51
N ARG A 82 0.54 8.56 9.86
CA ARG A 82 1.20 9.21 8.74
C ARG A 82 0.46 9.03 7.44
N VAL A 83 -0.45 8.07 7.37
CA VAL A 83 -1.17 7.74 6.15
C VAL A 83 -2.50 8.47 6.14
N LEU A 84 -2.72 9.29 5.11
CA LEU A 84 -3.98 10.00 4.96
C LEU A 84 -5.03 9.14 4.30
N MET A 85 -4.62 8.29 3.35
CA MET A 85 -5.54 7.44 2.63
C MET A 85 -4.77 6.29 2.00
N ALA A 86 -5.39 5.12 1.95
CA ALA A 86 -4.85 3.94 1.25
C ALA A 86 -5.94 3.39 0.34
N LEU A 87 -5.58 3.17 -0.92
CA LEU A 87 -6.51 2.65 -1.93
C LEU A 87 -6.06 1.32 -2.47
#